data_b6bd026a0623c023ab5cfdc26862ddf7
#
_entry.id   b6bd026a0623c023ab5cfdc26862ddf7
#
_cell.length_a   1.000
_cell.length_b   1.000
_cell.length_c   1.000
_cell.angle_alpha   90.00
_cell.angle_beta   90.00
_cell.angle_gamma   90.00
#
_symmetry.space_group_name_H-M   'P 1'
#
loop_
_entity.id
_entity.type
_entity.pdbx_description
1 polymer ?
#
loop_
_entity_poly.entity_id
_entity_poly.type
_entity_poly.pdbx_seq_one_letter_code
_entity_poly.pdbx_strand_id
1 'polypeptide(L)'
;MSFDIVELATASYIFMAMQNKPGHHEFLYVSKLAADSPIRVVADIAARSRSANQRRGITGLLIFDGMHFCQQFEGSGAEVAALMERIRQDPRHTDVAILHQGPLAERRFRRWSLGYTSVEDVEALARLERLRGQAAVEAFTGMVAGLDLDP
;
A
#
# COMPACT_ATOMS: atom_id res chain seq x y z
N MET A 1 4.96 19.47 11.61
CA MET A 1 4.04 19.43 10.46
C MET A 1 2.61 19.50 11.00
N SER A 2 1.92 20.62 10.80
CA SER A 2 0.54 20.76 11.25
C SER A 2 -0.37 20.21 10.15
N PHE A 3 -1.10 19.15 10.45
CA PHE A 3 -2.17 18.69 9.58
C PHE A 3 -3.36 19.63 9.74
N ASP A 4 -4.01 19.94 8.63
CA ASP A 4 -5.26 20.69 8.65
C ASP A 4 -6.32 19.85 9.39
N ILE A 5 -7.06 20.49 10.29
CA ILE A 5 -8.15 19.84 11.06
C ILE A 5 -9.18 19.21 10.11
N VAL A 6 -9.44 19.84 8.97
CA VAL A 6 -10.37 19.35 7.97
C VAL A 6 -9.86 18.04 7.36
N GLU A 7 -8.55 17.95 7.08
CA GLU A 7 -7.93 16.74 6.54
C GLU A 7 -8.01 15.58 7.54
N LEU A 8 -7.71 15.83 8.81
CA LEU A 8 -7.83 14.83 9.87
C LEU A 8 -9.28 14.36 10.06
N ALA A 9 -10.23 15.28 10.05
CA ALA A 9 -11.65 14.94 10.18
C ALA A 9 -12.14 14.12 8.99
N THR A 10 -11.70 14.43 7.77
CA THR A 10 -12.04 13.69 6.57
C THR A 10 -11.45 12.28 6.60
N ALA A 11 -10.19 12.14 7.00
CA ALA A 11 -9.53 10.85 7.15
C ALA A 11 -10.25 9.97 8.18
N SER A 12 -10.64 10.54 9.32
CA SER A 12 -11.39 9.82 10.36
C SER A 12 -12.75 9.37 9.88
N TYR A 13 -13.46 10.22 9.14
CA TYR A 13 -14.76 9.89 8.57
C TYR A 13 -14.67 8.74 7.57
N ILE A 14 -13.68 8.78 6.66
CA ILE A 14 -13.43 7.71 5.70
C ILE A 14 -13.12 6.40 6.42
N PHE A 15 -12.26 6.44 7.44
CA PHE A 15 -11.91 5.27 8.24
C PHE A 15 -13.15 4.63 8.87
N MET A 16 -14.01 5.43 9.51
CA MET A 16 -15.24 4.94 10.13
C MET A 16 -16.21 4.37 9.10
N ALA A 17 -16.35 5.03 7.95
CA ALA A 17 -17.21 4.55 6.86
C ALA A 17 -16.74 3.21 6.31
N MET A 18 -15.44 3.00 6.18
CA MET A 18 -14.86 1.76 5.68
C MET A 18 -15.06 0.58 6.64
N GLN A 19 -14.99 0.82 7.95
CA GLN A 19 -15.18 -0.24 8.95
C GLN A 19 -16.54 -0.91 8.88
N ASN A 20 -17.57 -0.17 8.45
CA ASN A 20 -18.96 -0.62 8.44
C ASN A 20 -19.45 -1.10 7.06
N LYS A 21 -18.63 -1.02 6.03
CA LYS A 21 -19.02 -1.46 4.68
C LYS A 21 -18.70 -2.93 4.47
N PRO A 22 -19.69 -3.74 3.96
CA PRO A 22 -19.39 -5.09 3.51
C PRO A 22 -18.55 -5.08 2.23
N GLY A 23 -17.86 -6.17 1.94
CA GLY A 23 -17.06 -6.36 0.73
C GLY A 23 -15.59 -6.05 0.96
N HIS A 24 -14.87 -5.96 -0.15
CA HIS A 24 -13.45 -5.67 -0.14
C HIS A 24 -13.18 -4.18 -0.32
N HIS A 25 -12.08 -3.74 0.26
CA HIS A 25 -11.54 -2.40 0.08
C HIS A 25 -10.05 -2.50 -0.26
N GLU A 26 -9.53 -1.51 -0.96
CA GLU A 26 -8.11 -1.46 -1.30
C GLU A 26 -7.50 -0.12 -0.91
N PHE A 27 -6.20 -0.18 -0.62
CA PHE A 27 -5.31 0.98 -0.53
C PHE A 27 -4.18 0.83 -1.52
N LEU A 28 -3.76 1.95 -2.08
CA LEU A 28 -2.52 2.07 -2.85
C LEU A 28 -1.75 3.25 -2.29
N TYR A 29 -0.51 3.01 -1.84
CA TYR A 29 0.32 4.09 -1.31
C TYR A 29 1.75 3.99 -1.85
N VAL A 30 2.47 5.09 -1.76
CA VAL A 30 3.91 5.19 -1.98
C VAL A 30 4.54 5.78 -0.72
N SER A 31 5.71 5.30 -0.37
CA SER A 31 6.51 5.84 0.74
C SER A 31 7.98 5.72 0.43
N LYS A 32 8.83 6.26 1.30
CA LYS A 32 10.28 6.12 1.21
C LYS A 32 10.80 5.29 2.37
N LEU A 33 11.82 4.49 2.11
CA LEU A 33 12.57 3.85 3.18
C LEU A 33 13.28 4.94 3.99
N ALA A 34 13.16 4.88 5.30
CA ALA A 34 13.82 5.85 6.19
C ALA A 34 15.35 5.85 5.96
N ALA A 35 15.96 7.03 5.97
CA ALA A 35 17.37 7.21 5.63
C ALA A 35 18.32 6.42 6.53
N ASP A 36 17.93 6.16 7.78
CA ASP A 36 18.72 5.40 8.76
C ASP A 36 18.43 3.88 8.73
N SER A 37 17.49 3.45 7.89
CA SER A 37 17.14 2.02 7.76
C SER A 37 18.01 1.37 6.68
N PRO A 38 18.65 0.23 6.97
CA PRO A 38 19.39 -0.49 5.94
C PRO A 38 18.45 -1.20 4.96
N ILE A 39 18.87 -1.33 3.71
CA ILE A 39 18.07 -1.98 2.66
C ILE A 39 17.68 -3.42 3.04
N ARG A 40 18.53 -4.13 3.78
CA ARG A 40 18.22 -5.51 4.22
C ARG A 40 16.95 -5.60 5.06
N VAL A 41 16.50 -4.50 5.67
CA VAL A 41 15.26 -4.49 6.48
C VAL A 41 14.03 -4.74 5.62
N VAL A 42 14.09 -4.47 4.33
CA VAL A 42 12.96 -4.60 3.41
C VAL A 42 12.49 -6.05 3.29
N ALA A 43 13.43 -7.00 3.20
CA ALA A 43 13.09 -8.43 3.17
C ALA A 43 12.40 -8.88 4.47
N ASP A 44 12.86 -8.38 5.62
CA ASP A 44 12.25 -8.65 6.92
C ASP A 44 10.84 -8.07 7.02
N ILE A 45 10.66 -6.84 6.56
CA ILE A 45 9.34 -6.20 6.46
C ILE A 45 8.39 -7.07 5.63
N ALA A 46 8.81 -7.50 4.45
CA ALA A 46 7.99 -8.32 3.56
C ALA A 46 7.61 -9.66 4.20
N ALA A 47 8.56 -10.33 4.83
CA ALA A 47 8.31 -11.64 5.43
C ALA A 47 7.31 -11.55 6.61
N ARG A 48 7.50 -10.58 7.51
CA ARG A 48 6.60 -10.37 8.65
C ARG A 48 5.22 -9.91 8.21
N SER A 49 5.15 -9.03 7.23
CA SER A 49 3.89 -8.53 6.68
C SER A 49 3.09 -9.65 6.01
N ARG A 50 3.78 -10.54 5.29
CA ARG A 50 3.12 -11.69 4.64
C ARG A 50 2.40 -12.56 5.66
N SER A 51 3.07 -12.92 6.73
CA SER A 51 2.50 -13.73 7.80
C SER A 51 1.31 -13.04 8.49
N ALA A 52 1.46 -11.76 8.82
CA ALA A 52 0.39 -10.99 9.46
C ALA A 52 -0.81 -10.80 8.52
N ASN A 53 -0.57 -10.52 7.25
CA ASN A 53 -1.62 -10.35 6.25
C ASN A 53 -2.43 -11.64 6.06
N GLN A 54 -1.74 -12.79 6.02
CA GLN A 54 -2.41 -14.08 5.89
C GLN A 54 -3.42 -14.30 7.00
N ARG A 55 -3.05 -14.00 8.25
CA ARG A 55 -3.94 -14.14 9.41
C ARG A 55 -5.13 -13.19 9.37
N ARG A 56 -5.02 -12.06 8.67
CA ARG A 56 -6.03 -11.00 8.62
C ARG A 56 -6.84 -10.99 7.33
N GLY A 57 -6.62 -11.96 6.45
CA GLY A 57 -7.32 -12.03 5.17
C GLY A 57 -6.95 -10.90 4.21
N ILE A 58 -5.72 -10.38 4.30
CA ILE A 58 -5.21 -9.33 3.42
C ILE A 58 -4.37 -9.96 2.32
N THR A 59 -4.58 -9.50 1.10
CA THR A 59 -3.75 -9.85 -0.07
C THR A 59 -3.23 -8.56 -0.71
N GLY A 60 -2.16 -8.66 -1.49
CA GLY A 60 -1.58 -7.50 -2.15
C GLY A 60 -0.17 -7.71 -2.67
N LEU A 61 0.40 -6.62 -3.18
CA LEU A 61 1.74 -6.60 -3.78
C LEU A 61 2.54 -5.42 -3.26
N LEU A 62 3.79 -5.68 -2.86
CA LEU A 62 4.76 -4.68 -2.46
C LEU A 62 5.86 -4.60 -3.51
N ILE A 63 6.12 -3.40 -4.01
CA ILE A 63 7.19 -3.10 -4.96
C ILE A 63 8.18 -2.16 -4.28
N PHE A 64 9.47 -2.43 -4.47
CA PHE A 64 10.56 -1.61 -3.93
C PHE A 64 11.59 -1.33 -5.00
N ASP A 65 12.02 -0.06 -5.13
CA ASP A 65 12.98 0.37 -6.16
C ASP A 65 14.36 0.71 -5.62
N GLY A 66 14.65 0.37 -4.37
CA GLY A 66 15.88 0.73 -3.67
C GLY A 66 15.74 1.96 -2.77
N MET A 67 14.69 2.74 -2.94
CA MET A 67 14.41 3.94 -2.14
C MET A 67 12.94 4.03 -1.76
N HIS A 68 12.04 3.74 -2.71
CA HIS A 68 10.61 3.89 -2.55
C HIS A 68 9.92 2.54 -2.40
N PHE A 69 8.90 2.52 -1.54
CA PHE A 69 7.90 1.45 -1.51
C PHE A 69 6.67 1.88 -2.29
N CYS A 70 6.06 0.96 -2.99
CA CYS A 70 4.70 1.08 -3.49
C CYS A 70 3.96 -0.19 -3.13
N GLN A 71 2.84 -0.06 -2.43
CA GLN A 71 2.07 -1.23 -2.02
C GLN A 71 0.60 -1.03 -2.32
N GLN A 72 0.00 -2.04 -2.95
CA GLN A 72 -1.43 -2.21 -2.99
C GLN A 72 -1.79 -3.35 -2.04
N PHE A 73 -2.80 -3.17 -1.22
CA PHE A 73 -3.34 -4.23 -0.38
C PHE A 73 -4.86 -4.13 -0.30
N GLU A 74 -5.49 -5.27 -0.07
CA GLU A 74 -6.93 -5.44 -0.18
C GLU A 74 -7.44 -6.43 0.86
N GLY A 75 -8.67 -6.26 1.28
CA GLY A 75 -9.30 -7.10 2.27
C GLY A 75 -10.54 -6.43 2.83
N SER A 76 -10.98 -6.83 4.03
CA SER A 76 -12.09 -6.14 4.70
C SER A 76 -11.72 -4.70 5.01
N GLY A 77 -12.70 -3.81 5.01
CA GLY A 77 -12.47 -2.39 5.29
C GLY A 77 -11.77 -2.17 6.62
N ALA A 78 -12.18 -2.88 7.67
CA ALA A 78 -11.57 -2.76 8.99
C ALA A 78 -10.10 -3.17 8.99
N GLU A 79 -9.75 -4.28 8.35
CA GLU A 79 -8.38 -4.80 8.36
C GLU A 79 -7.45 -3.94 7.52
N VAL A 80 -7.87 -3.49 6.33
CA VAL A 80 -7.01 -2.64 5.49
C VAL A 80 -6.82 -1.25 6.08
N ALA A 81 -7.85 -0.68 6.71
CA ALA A 81 -7.72 0.59 7.41
C ALA A 81 -6.74 0.50 8.58
N ALA A 82 -6.83 -0.58 9.37
CA ALA A 82 -5.90 -0.81 10.48
C ALA A 82 -4.45 -0.99 9.99
N LEU A 83 -4.26 -1.70 8.87
CA LEU A 83 -2.93 -1.88 8.29
C LEU A 83 -2.35 -0.54 7.82
N MET A 84 -3.15 0.29 7.16
CA MET A 84 -2.69 1.61 6.71
C MET A 84 -2.21 2.48 7.88
N GLU A 85 -2.92 2.47 9.00
CA GLU A 85 -2.49 3.18 10.20
C GLU A 85 -1.19 2.65 10.77
N ARG A 86 -0.98 1.34 10.80
CA ARG A 86 0.29 0.75 11.23
C ARG A 86 1.46 1.16 10.34
N ILE A 87 1.23 1.21 9.02
CA ILE A 87 2.26 1.65 8.06
C ILE A 87 2.62 3.11 8.29
N ARG A 88 1.63 3.98 8.50
CA ARG A 88 1.86 5.40 8.78
C ARG A 88 2.68 5.63 10.05
N GLN A 89 2.51 4.77 11.05
CA GLN A 89 3.19 4.88 12.34
C GLN A 89 4.54 4.16 12.35
N ASP A 90 4.84 3.36 11.34
CA ASP A 90 6.09 2.61 11.25
C ASP A 90 7.24 3.55 10.86
N PRO A 91 8.26 3.73 11.75
CA PRO A 91 9.35 4.67 11.47
C PRO A 91 10.26 4.26 10.31
N ARG A 92 10.11 3.05 9.78
CA ARG A 92 10.87 2.60 8.61
C ARG A 92 10.32 3.18 7.31
N HIS A 93 9.08 3.70 7.32
CA HIS A 93 8.47 4.41 6.21
C HIS A 93 8.46 5.91 6.48
N THR A 94 8.86 6.70 5.49
CA THR A 94 8.75 8.17 5.51
C THR A 94 7.98 8.64 4.29
N ASP A 95 7.42 9.85 4.37
CA ASP A 95 6.68 10.48 3.26
C ASP A 95 5.58 9.56 2.71
N VAL A 96 4.79 8.95 3.60
CA VAL A 96 3.69 8.07 3.19
C VAL A 96 2.61 8.88 2.50
N ALA A 97 2.33 8.56 1.23
CA ALA A 97 1.31 9.20 0.43
C ALA A 97 0.30 8.15 -0.05
N ILE A 98 -0.94 8.29 0.39
CA ILE A 98 -2.04 7.43 -0.09
C ILE A 98 -2.47 7.95 -1.47
N LEU A 99 -2.30 7.13 -2.50
CA LEU A 99 -2.64 7.50 -3.87
C LEU A 99 -4.09 7.17 -4.20
N HIS A 100 -4.62 6.10 -3.61
CA HIS A 100 -5.98 5.67 -3.83
C HIS A 100 -6.46 4.82 -2.67
N GLN A 101 -7.75 4.90 -2.40
CA GLN A 101 -8.47 4.00 -1.53
C GLN A 101 -9.91 3.89 -2.01
N GLY A 102 -10.55 2.75 -1.80
CA GLY A 102 -11.95 2.60 -2.17
C GLY A 102 -12.42 1.16 -2.17
N PRO A 103 -13.69 0.97 -2.48
CA PRO A 103 -14.27 -0.36 -2.59
C PRO A 103 -13.69 -1.12 -3.77
N LEU A 104 -13.64 -2.43 -3.64
CA LEU A 104 -13.13 -3.33 -4.65
C LEU A 104 -14.10 -4.51 -4.80
N ALA A 105 -14.61 -4.75 -6.01
CA ALA A 105 -15.55 -5.83 -6.25
C ALA A 105 -14.89 -7.20 -6.09
N GLU A 106 -13.68 -7.34 -6.62
CA GLU A 106 -12.91 -8.58 -6.57
C GLU A 106 -11.46 -8.28 -6.24
N ARG A 107 -10.79 -9.22 -5.56
CA ARG A 107 -9.37 -9.08 -5.25
C ARG A 107 -8.54 -9.05 -6.53
N ARG A 108 -7.51 -8.20 -6.53
CA ARG A 108 -6.52 -8.15 -7.63
C ARG A 108 -5.46 -9.24 -7.47
N PHE A 109 -5.13 -9.60 -6.23
CA PHE A 109 -4.04 -10.54 -5.90
C PHE A 109 -4.57 -11.64 -4.99
N ARG A 110 -5.36 -12.54 -5.54
CA ARG A 110 -6.09 -13.55 -4.78
C ARG A 110 -5.20 -14.54 -4.04
N ARG A 111 -3.99 -14.79 -4.57
CA ARG A 111 -3.11 -15.85 -4.07
C ARG A 111 -2.03 -15.35 -3.13
N TRP A 112 -1.81 -14.04 -3.05
CA TRP A 112 -0.69 -13.48 -2.30
C TRP A 112 -1.15 -12.74 -1.07
N SER A 113 -0.84 -13.27 0.12
CA SER A 113 -0.95 -12.49 1.36
C SER A 113 0.00 -11.29 1.34
N LEU A 114 1.15 -11.42 0.63
CA LEU A 114 1.96 -10.30 0.19
C LEU A 114 2.93 -10.79 -0.89
N GLY A 115 2.68 -10.42 -2.16
CA GLY A 115 3.68 -10.54 -3.21
C GLY A 115 4.75 -9.47 -3.01
N TYR A 116 6.00 -9.78 -3.34
CA TYR A 116 7.10 -8.84 -3.26
C TYR A 116 7.94 -8.91 -4.54
N THR A 117 8.27 -7.76 -5.08
CA THR A 117 9.19 -7.64 -6.19
C THR A 117 9.99 -6.35 -6.09
N SER A 118 11.15 -6.32 -6.74
CA SER A 118 11.94 -5.11 -6.89
C SER A 118 11.96 -4.67 -8.35
N VAL A 119 12.12 -3.38 -8.57
CA VAL A 119 12.26 -2.79 -9.90
C VAL A 119 13.55 -1.98 -9.94
N GLU A 120 14.22 -2.02 -11.11
CA GLU A 120 15.48 -1.30 -11.30
C GLU A 120 15.26 0.15 -11.71
N ASP A 121 14.12 0.47 -12.33
CA ASP A 121 13.78 1.84 -12.73
C ASP A 121 13.44 2.67 -11.49
N VAL A 122 14.41 3.43 -11.00
CA VAL A 122 14.29 4.26 -9.80
C VAL A 122 13.29 5.41 -9.96
N GLU A 123 12.84 5.71 -11.18
CA GLU A 123 11.86 6.77 -11.42
C GLU A 123 10.43 6.25 -11.53
N ALA A 124 10.24 4.93 -11.66
CA ALA A 124 8.91 4.35 -11.86
C ALA A 124 7.97 4.70 -10.70
N LEU A 125 8.39 4.50 -9.46
CA LEU A 125 7.59 4.79 -8.28
C LEU A 125 7.48 6.30 -8.02
N ALA A 126 8.51 7.07 -8.35
CA ALA A 126 8.46 8.52 -8.25
C ALA A 126 7.42 9.12 -9.21
N ARG A 127 7.29 8.57 -10.41
CA ARG A 127 6.25 8.98 -11.35
C ARG A 127 4.86 8.65 -10.82
N LEU A 128 4.70 7.47 -10.23
CA LEU A 128 3.44 7.02 -9.67
C LEU A 128 2.97 7.93 -8.53
N GLU A 129 3.90 8.42 -7.71
CA GLU A 129 3.61 9.31 -6.58
C GLU A 129 2.88 10.58 -6.98
N ARG A 130 3.01 11.02 -8.24
CA ARG A 130 2.35 12.23 -8.76
C ARG A 130 0.89 12.01 -9.15
N LEU A 131 0.43 10.78 -9.14
CA LEU A 131 -0.92 10.41 -9.55
C LEU A 131 -1.81 10.17 -8.33
N ARG A 132 -3.12 10.31 -8.54
CA ARG A 132 -4.12 10.05 -7.50
C ARG A 132 -5.34 9.37 -8.10
N GLY A 133 -6.06 8.60 -7.27
CA GLY A 133 -7.31 7.97 -7.65
C GLY A 133 -7.15 6.95 -8.76
N GLN A 134 -8.08 6.93 -9.70
CA GLN A 134 -8.11 5.94 -10.78
C GLN A 134 -6.87 6.01 -11.67
N ALA A 135 -6.32 7.20 -11.90
CA ALA A 135 -5.08 7.34 -12.68
C ALA A 135 -3.91 6.62 -12.03
N ALA A 136 -3.81 6.69 -10.70
CA ALA A 136 -2.77 5.97 -9.95
C ALA A 136 -2.98 4.45 -10.04
N VAL A 137 -4.21 3.98 -9.91
CA VAL A 137 -4.55 2.56 -10.02
C VAL A 137 -4.20 2.03 -11.42
N GLU A 138 -4.55 2.77 -12.47
CA GLU A 138 -4.25 2.37 -13.86
C GLU A 138 -2.75 2.30 -14.12
N ALA A 139 -1.99 3.29 -13.63
CA ALA A 139 -0.54 3.29 -13.75
C ALA A 139 0.09 2.12 -12.99
N PHE A 140 -0.39 1.84 -11.78
CA PHE A 140 0.07 0.70 -10.99
C PHE A 140 -0.24 -0.62 -11.68
N THR A 141 -1.46 -0.83 -12.14
CA THR A 141 -1.84 -2.08 -12.81
C THR A 141 -1.08 -2.27 -14.13
N GLY A 142 -0.82 -1.20 -14.86
CA GLY A 142 0.01 -1.24 -16.06
C GLY A 142 1.44 -1.63 -15.76
N MET A 143 2.02 -1.10 -14.68
CA MET A 143 3.36 -1.47 -14.24
C MET A 143 3.43 -2.94 -13.82
N VAL A 144 2.45 -3.42 -13.07
CA VAL A 144 2.37 -4.82 -12.63
C VAL A 144 2.27 -5.76 -13.83
N ALA A 145 1.48 -5.41 -14.84
CA ALA A 145 1.34 -6.21 -16.05
C ALA A 145 2.65 -6.35 -16.83
N GLY A 146 3.55 -5.38 -16.70
CA GLY A 146 4.88 -5.43 -17.33
C GLY A 146 5.91 -6.22 -16.54
N LEU A 147 5.60 -6.65 -15.31
CA LEU A 147 6.49 -7.45 -14.49
C LEU A 147 6.19 -8.94 -14.71
N ASP A 148 7.24 -9.76 -14.66
CA ASP A 148 7.10 -11.22 -14.78
C ASP A 148 6.71 -11.79 -13.41
N LEU A 149 5.43 -11.65 -13.10
CA LEU A 149 4.85 -12.11 -11.85
C LEU A 149 3.84 -13.23 -12.11
N ASP A 150 3.89 -14.26 -11.30
CA ASP A 150 2.89 -15.34 -11.28
C ASP A 150 1.94 -15.09 -10.10
N PRO A 151 0.80 -14.41 -10.34
CA PRO A 151 -0.12 -14.03 -9.28
C PRO A 151 -0.92 -15.17 -8.69
#